data_64000585330ad3a2366c8325fe797023
#
_entry.id   64000585330ad3a2366c8325fe797023
#
_cell.length_a   1.000
_cell.length_b   1.000
_cell.length_c   1.000
_cell.angle_alpha   90.00
_cell.angle_beta   90.00
_cell.angle_gamma   90.00
#
_symmetry.space_group_name_H-M   'P 1'
#
loop_
_entity.id
_entity.type
_entity.pdbx_description
1 polymer ?
#
loop_
_entity_poly.entity_id
_entity_poly.type
_entity_poly.pdbx_seq_one_letter_code
_entity_poly.pdbx_strand_id
1 'polypeptide(L)'
;MLKQRIAVLVSGGGTNLQALIDAEAAGRLQSGTLALVVSSKAGAFALERARAAGIETATADRAQLGSREAFERELLAILATHEIDVVVLAGFLQILSAAFVARYPDRILNVHPALIPAYCGRGFYGIKVHEAVLAAGETQTGATVHMVNEVPDGGRILMQKAVPVLPGDTPSMLQQRVMEQAEWQLLPAATELLCAERIKQEETKHTHGTK
;
A
#
# COMPACT_ATOMS: atom_id res chain seq x y z
N MET A 1 1.77 15.13 -19.60
CA MET A 1 2.79 14.72 -18.60
C MET A 1 2.82 13.22 -18.53
N LEU A 2 4.01 12.62 -18.48
CA LEU A 2 4.16 11.18 -18.21
C LEU A 2 3.67 10.93 -16.76
N LYS A 3 2.71 10.01 -16.60
CA LYS A 3 2.26 9.58 -15.30
C LYS A 3 3.03 8.34 -14.85
N GLN A 4 3.32 8.23 -13.55
CA GLN A 4 3.90 7.02 -12.98
C GLN A 4 2.87 5.87 -13.02
N ARG A 5 3.28 4.70 -13.48
CA ARG A 5 2.43 3.50 -13.52
C ARG A 5 2.44 2.81 -12.17
N ILE A 6 1.29 2.71 -11.55
CA ILE A 6 1.12 2.20 -10.18
C ILE A 6 0.58 0.78 -10.22
N ALA A 7 1.26 -0.14 -9.52
CA ALA A 7 0.67 -1.44 -9.14
C ALA A 7 0.21 -1.41 -7.69
N VAL A 8 -1.01 -1.88 -7.44
CA VAL A 8 -1.53 -2.06 -6.09
C VAL A 8 -1.53 -3.53 -5.73
N LEU A 9 -0.79 -3.90 -4.68
CA LEU A 9 -0.72 -5.27 -4.17
C LEU A 9 -1.75 -5.46 -3.06
N VAL A 10 -2.53 -6.53 -3.15
CA VAL A 10 -3.66 -6.82 -2.25
C VAL A 10 -3.67 -8.27 -1.80
N SER A 11 -4.38 -8.59 -0.70
CA SER A 11 -4.60 -9.97 -0.24
C SER A 11 -6.05 -10.29 0.12
N GLY A 12 -6.97 -9.31 0.06
CA GLY A 12 -8.33 -9.48 0.58
C GLY A 12 -9.38 -8.57 -0.03
N GLY A 13 -10.18 -7.90 0.81
CA GLY A 13 -11.37 -7.12 0.42
C GLY A 13 -11.12 -5.87 -0.42
N GLY A 14 -9.93 -5.24 -0.30
CA GLY A 14 -9.51 -4.12 -1.15
C GLY A 14 -10.17 -2.77 -0.83
N THR A 15 -10.48 -2.48 0.42
CA THR A 15 -11.05 -1.17 0.81
C THR A 15 -10.07 -0.02 0.57
N ASN A 16 -8.80 -0.22 0.85
CA ASN A 16 -7.73 0.73 0.54
C ASN A 16 -7.47 0.87 -0.97
N LEU A 17 -7.62 -0.22 -1.75
CA LEU A 17 -7.63 -0.14 -3.21
C LEU A 17 -8.81 0.71 -3.70
N GLN A 18 -10.00 0.54 -3.13
CA GLN A 18 -11.17 1.37 -3.50
C GLN A 18 -10.89 2.85 -3.27
N ALA A 19 -10.27 3.22 -2.15
CA ALA A 19 -9.90 4.61 -1.89
C ALA A 19 -8.94 5.20 -2.94
N LEU A 20 -8.02 4.38 -3.48
CA LEU A 20 -7.15 4.79 -4.59
C LEU A 20 -7.94 4.94 -5.90
N ILE A 21 -8.84 4.01 -6.21
CA ILE A 21 -9.72 4.08 -7.39
C ILE A 21 -10.57 5.34 -7.34
N ASP A 22 -11.20 5.62 -6.21
CA ASP A 22 -12.05 6.80 -6.01
C ASP A 22 -11.22 8.11 -6.11
N ALA A 23 -9.97 8.08 -5.66
CA ALA A 23 -9.07 9.21 -5.76
C ALA A 23 -8.65 9.48 -7.21
N GLU A 24 -8.37 8.45 -8.00
CA GLU A 24 -8.05 8.57 -9.42
C GLU A 24 -9.25 9.10 -10.20
N ALA A 25 -10.44 8.52 -9.99
CA ALA A 25 -11.67 8.95 -10.63
C ALA A 25 -12.05 10.41 -10.30
N ALA A 26 -11.72 10.87 -9.07
CA ALA A 26 -11.91 12.25 -8.64
C ALA A 26 -10.80 13.21 -9.08
N GLY A 27 -9.82 12.76 -9.87
CA GLY A 27 -8.69 13.57 -10.34
C GLY A 27 -7.69 13.95 -9.26
N ARG A 28 -7.66 13.24 -8.13
CA ARG A 28 -6.71 13.47 -7.03
C ARG A 28 -5.39 12.70 -7.19
N LEU A 29 -5.32 11.73 -8.11
CA LEU A 29 -4.11 11.09 -8.60
C LEU A 29 -3.74 11.68 -9.95
N GLN A 30 -2.99 12.77 -9.96
CA GLN A 30 -2.61 13.49 -11.17
C GLN A 30 -1.28 13.02 -11.76
N SER A 31 -0.35 12.66 -10.87
CA SER A 31 1.02 12.23 -11.19
C SER A 31 1.16 10.71 -11.38
N GLY A 32 0.14 9.94 -11.02
CA GLY A 32 0.11 8.49 -11.18
C GLY A 32 -1.13 8.00 -11.89
N THR A 33 -1.09 6.76 -12.37
CA THR A 33 -2.25 6.01 -12.86
C THR A 33 -2.23 4.58 -12.34
N LEU A 34 -3.39 4.08 -11.93
CA LEU A 34 -3.56 2.70 -11.45
C LEU A 34 -3.52 1.75 -12.65
N ALA A 35 -2.34 1.21 -12.96
CA ALA A 35 -2.12 0.38 -14.13
C ALA A 35 -2.42 -1.10 -13.88
N LEU A 36 -2.24 -1.57 -12.64
CA LEU A 36 -2.33 -2.99 -12.31
C LEU A 36 -2.75 -3.22 -10.87
N VAL A 37 -3.56 -4.24 -10.63
CA VAL A 37 -3.82 -4.79 -9.29
C VAL A 37 -3.36 -6.24 -9.24
N VAL A 38 -2.45 -6.56 -8.31
CA VAL A 38 -1.96 -7.94 -8.13
C VAL A 38 -2.41 -8.48 -6.79
N SER A 39 -3.10 -9.62 -6.80
CA SER A 39 -3.47 -10.30 -5.56
C SER A 39 -2.52 -11.45 -5.22
N SER A 40 -2.19 -11.59 -3.92
CA SER A 40 -1.46 -12.75 -3.40
C SER A 40 -2.33 -13.99 -3.17
N LYS A 41 -3.63 -13.90 -3.49
CA LYS A 41 -4.61 -14.99 -3.35
C LYS A 41 -5.57 -14.99 -4.52
N ALA A 42 -5.87 -16.17 -5.04
CA ALA A 42 -6.98 -16.33 -5.96
C ALA A 42 -8.31 -15.94 -5.28
N GLY A 43 -9.21 -15.31 -6.03
CA GLY A 43 -10.55 -14.95 -5.54
C GLY A 43 -10.61 -13.81 -4.52
N ALA A 44 -9.56 -13.01 -4.36
CA ALA A 44 -9.62 -11.80 -3.53
C ALA A 44 -10.64 -10.80 -4.10
N PHE A 45 -11.58 -10.32 -3.29
CA PHE A 45 -12.62 -9.38 -3.73
C PHE A 45 -12.04 -8.06 -4.28
N ALA A 46 -10.84 -7.70 -3.88
CA ALA A 46 -10.09 -6.58 -4.46
C ALA A 46 -9.95 -6.68 -5.99
N LEU A 47 -9.83 -7.89 -6.57
CA LEU A 47 -9.75 -8.08 -8.02
C LEU A 47 -11.08 -7.71 -8.72
N GLU A 48 -12.21 -7.96 -8.08
CA GLU A 48 -13.53 -7.54 -8.60
C GLU A 48 -13.66 -6.02 -8.64
N ARG A 49 -13.17 -5.34 -7.59
CA ARG A 49 -13.12 -3.86 -7.56
C ARG A 49 -12.28 -3.30 -8.69
N ALA A 50 -11.09 -3.88 -8.92
CA ALA A 50 -10.20 -3.48 -9.99
C ALA A 50 -10.83 -3.64 -11.36
N ARG A 51 -11.44 -4.82 -11.64
CA ARG A 51 -12.13 -5.09 -12.90
C ARG A 51 -13.30 -4.15 -13.14
N ALA A 52 -14.09 -3.87 -12.11
CA ALA A 52 -15.20 -2.92 -12.18
C ALA A 52 -14.74 -1.49 -12.52
N ALA A 53 -13.53 -1.13 -12.13
CA ALA A 53 -12.88 0.14 -12.47
C ALA A 53 -12.09 0.12 -13.80
N GLY A 54 -12.09 -1.01 -14.54
CA GLY A 54 -11.34 -1.16 -15.79
C GLY A 54 -9.82 -1.29 -15.61
N ILE A 55 -9.36 -1.61 -14.39
CA ILE A 55 -7.94 -1.78 -14.09
C ILE A 55 -7.54 -3.23 -14.34
N GLU A 56 -6.39 -3.43 -14.99
CA GLU A 56 -5.83 -4.75 -15.25
C GLU A 56 -5.52 -5.51 -13.96
N THR A 57 -5.76 -6.82 -13.97
CA THR A 57 -5.59 -7.66 -12.78
C THR A 57 -4.71 -8.85 -13.02
N ALA A 58 -3.86 -9.19 -12.06
CA ALA A 58 -3.05 -10.39 -12.04
C ALA A 58 -3.14 -11.10 -10.68
N THR A 59 -2.74 -12.36 -10.63
CA THR A 59 -2.66 -13.13 -9.39
C THR A 59 -1.31 -13.82 -9.31
N ALA A 60 -0.56 -13.53 -8.26
CA ALA A 60 0.59 -14.31 -7.83
C ALA A 60 0.16 -15.08 -6.58
N ASP A 61 -0.38 -16.29 -6.75
CA ASP A 61 -0.93 -17.04 -5.62
C ASP A 61 0.18 -17.64 -4.77
N ARG A 62 0.35 -17.09 -3.57
CA ARG A 62 1.42 -17.48 -2.64
C ARG A 62 1.33 -18.96 -2.23
N ALA A 63 0.12 -19.50 -2.12
CA ALA A 63 -0.09 -20.90 -1.72
C ALA A 63 0.27 -21.86 -2.88
N GLN A 64 -0.09 -21.49 -4.11
CA GLN A 64 0.19 -22.30 -5.29
C GLN A 64 1.69 -22.28 -5.68
N LEU A 65 2.35 -21.14 -5.52
CA LEU A 65 3.77 -20.98 -5.84
C LEU A 65 4.72 -21.65 -4.83
N GLY A 66 4.22 -22.04 -3.67
CA GLY A 66 4.89 -22.88 -2.67
C GLY A 66 6.00 -22.16 -1.90
N SER A 67 7.00 -21.56 -2.54
CA SER A 67 8.08 -20.85 -1.87
C SER A 67 7.94 -19.32 -1.96
N ARG A 68 8.63 -18.61 -1.06
CA ARG A 68 8.71 -17.15 -1.10
C ARG A 68 9.45 -16.67 -2.34
N GLU A 69 10.51 -17.33 -2.69
CA GLU A 69 11.37 -16.99 -3.82
C GLU A 69 10.62 -17.17 -5.15
N ALA A 70 9.84 -18.22 -5.30
CA ALA A 70 8.99 -18.42 -6.47
C ALA A 70 7.90 -17.35 -6.56
N PHE A 71 7.27 -17.04 -5.43
CA PHE A 71 6.26 -15.98 -5.34
C PHE A 71 6.82 -14.60 -5.72
N GLU A 72 7.94 -14.21 -5.15
CA GLU A 72 8.54 -12.89 -5.42
C GLU A 72 9.09 -12.80 -6.85
N ARG A 73 9.63 -13.89 -7.40
CA ARG A 73 10.04 -13.94 -8.80
C ARG A 73 8.87 -13.74 -9.75
N GLU A 74 7.75 -14.44 -9.52
CA GLU A 74 6.53 -14.27 -10.30
C GLU A 74 5.99 -12.85 -10.18
N LEU A 75 5.92 -12.31 -8.97
CA LEU A 75 5.46 -10.95 -8.74
C LEU A 75 6.34 -9.92 -9.47
N LEU A 76 7.67 -10.06 -9.42
CA LEU A 76 8.59 -9.18 -10.15
C LEU A 76 8.43 -9.30 -11.66
N ALA A 77 8.20 -10.51 -12.21
CA ALA A 77 7.94 -10.70 -13.62
C ALA A 77 6.64 -9.99 -14.06
N ILE A 78 5.57 -10.14 -13.28
CA ILE A 78 4.30 -9.44 -13.52
C ILE A 78 4.51 -7.92 -13.52
N LEU A 79 5.16 -7.37 -12.51
CA LEU A 79 5.42 -5.93 -12.39
C LEU A 79 6.27 -5.40 -13.55
N ALA A 80 7.29 -6.15 -13.97
CA ALA A 80 8.15 -5.78 -15.09
C ALA A 80 7.40 -5.78 -16.44
N THR A 81 6.57 -6.80 -16.70
CA THR A 81 5.75 -6.89 -17.92
C THR A 81 4.80 -5.70 -18.06
N HIS A 82 4.33 -5.15 -16.95
CA HIS A 82 3.42 -4.00 -16.92
C HIS A 82 4.15 -2.66 -16.75
N GLU A 83 5.47 -2.64 -16.82
CA GLU A 83 6.30 -1.43 -16.71
C GLU A 83 5.94 -0.57 -15.49
N ILE A 84 5.86 -1.22 -14.31
CA ILE A 84 5.44 -0.57 -13.07
C ILE A 84 6.55 0.30 -12.47
N ASP A 85 6.22 1.55 -12.19
CA ASP A 85 7.12 2.54 -11.58
C ASP A 85 7.01 2.55 -10.05
N VAL A 86 5.79 2.46 -9.52
CA VAL A 86 5.47 2.57 -8.09
C VAL A 86 4.62 1.39 -7.66
N VAL A 87 4.92 0.85 -6.49
CA VAL A 87 4.17 -0.25 -5.86
C VAL A 87 3.49 0.26 -4.59
N VAL A 88 2.20 -0.02 -4.43
CA VAL A 88 1.42 0.32 -3.24
C VAL A 88 0.92 -0.95 -2.58
N LEU A 89 1.27 -1.18 -1.32
CA LEU A 89 0.76 -2.28 -0.51
C LEU A 89 -0.54 -1.83 0.17
N ALA A 90 -1.67 -2.39 -0.24
CA ALA A 90 -3.00 -2.03 0.24
C ALA A 90 -3.71 -3.24 0.88
N GLY A 91 -3.38 -3.53 2.12
CA GLY A 91 -3.82 -4.76 2.78
C GLY A 91 -3.14 -6.00 2.21
N PHE A 92 -1.85 -5.89 1.92
CA PHE A 92 -1.01 -6.97 1.41
C PHE A 92 -0.33 -7.69 2.57
N LEU A 93 -0.69 -8.96 2.78
CA LEU A 93 -0.31 -9.72 3.98
C LEU A 93 1.02 -10.49 3.84
N GLN A 94 1.78 -10.27 2.77
CA GLN A 94 3.08 -10.89 2.58
C GLN A 94 4.20 -9.90 2.93
N ILE A 95 5.18 -10.37 3.71
CA ILE A 95 6.40 -9.60 3.99
C ILE A 95 7.35 -9.80 2.81
N LEU A 96 7.66 -8.75 2.11
CA LEU A 96 8.59 -8.74 0.98
C LEU A 96 10.04 -8.88 1.46
N SER A 97 10.88 -9.58 0.68
CA SER A 97 12.30 -9.73 1.01
C SER A 97 13.10 -8.45 0.71
N ALA A 98 14.29 -8.34 1.32
CA ALA A 98 15.24 -7.29 0.98
C ALA A 98 15.61 -7.31 -0.51
N ALA A 99 15.72 -8.50 -1.13
CA ALA A 99 15.99 -8.65 -2.55
C ALA A 99 14.86 -8.10 -3.43
N PHE A 100 13.60 -8.29 -3.03
CA PHE A 100 12.46 -7.69 -3.72
C PHE A 100 12.47 -6.17 -3.58
N VAL A 101 12.62 -5.67 -2.34
CA VAL A 101 12.64 -4.22 -2.04
C VAL A 101 13.75 -3.51 -2.81
N ALA A 102 14.92 -4.13 -2.94
CA ALA A 102 16.05 -3.59 -3.70
C ALA A 102 15.77 -3.40 -5.21
N ARG A 103 14.74 -4.06 -5.78
CA ARG A 103 14.32 -3.86 -7.17
C ARG A 103 13.46 -2.60 -7.35
N TYR A 104 12.88 -2.10 -6.27
CA TYR A 104 12.04 -0.91 -6.23
C TYR A 104 12.50 0.07 -5.14
N PRO A 105 13.78 0.54 -5.18
CA PRO A 105 14.31 1.43 -4.15
C PRO A 105 13.53 2.73 -4.11
N ASP A 106 13.03 3.09 -2.93
CA ASP A 106 12.19 4.30 -2.71
C ASP A 106 10.96 4.38 -3.64
N ARG A 107 10.35 3.20 -3.94
CA ARG A 107 9.18 3.10 -4.83
C ARG A 107 8.07 2.22 -4.29
N ILE A 108 8.17 1.76 -3.06
CA ILE A 108 7.13 0.93 -2.44
C ILE A 108 6.55 1.66 -1.25
N LEU A 109 5.21 1.84 -1.25
CA LEU A 109 4.44 2.38 -0.14
C LEU A 109 3.69 1.28 0.59
N ASN A 110 3.53 1.43 1.89
CA ASN A 110 2.59 0.64 2.69
C ASN A 110 1.73 1.54 3.57
N VAL A 111 0.47 1.17 3.76
CA VAL A 111 -0.39 1.74 4.80
C VAL A 111 -0.51 0.76 5.95
N HIS A 112 -0.17 1.22 7.15
CA HIS A 112 -0.24 0.45 8.38
C HIS A 112 -1.27 1.08 9.34
N PRO A 113 -2.20 0.30 9.95
CA PRO A 113 -3.34 0.82 10.72
C PRO A 113 -2.98 1.17 12.17
N ALA A 114 -1.81 1.76 12.40
CA ALA A 114 -1.37 2.31 13.69
C ALA A 114 -0.47 3.52 13.51
N LEU A 115 -0.20 4.21 14.61
CA LEU A 115 0.79 5.30 14.68
C LEU A 115 2.18 4.69 14.95
N ILE A 116 2.94 4.38 13.89
CA ILE A 116 4.30 3.87 14.02
C ILE A 116 5.16 4.86 14.86
N PRO A 117 5.97 4.37 15.82
CA PRO A 117 6.46 3.00 15.98
C PRO A 117 5.60 2.08 16.87
N ALA A 118 4.47 2.53 17.37
CA ALA A 118 3.60 1.69 18.19
C ALA A 118 2.82 0.68 17.31
N TYR A 119 2.58 -0.53 17.85
CA TYR A 119 1.73 -1.56 17.25
C TYR A 119 2.09 -1.90 15.80
N CYS A 120 3.39 -2.00 15.48
CA CYS A 120 3.90 -2.29 14.15
C CYS A 120 4.86 -3.48 14.14
N GLY A 121 5.27 -3.93 12.93
CA GLY A 121 6.17 -5.04 12.74
C GLY A 121 5.49 -6.41 12.76
N ARG A 122 6.27 -7.46 13.00
CA ARG A 122 5.79 -8.85 12.91
C ARG A 122 4.67 -9.12 13.90
N GLY A 123 3.55 -9.64 13.41
CA GLY A 123 2.38 -9.99 14.23
C GLY A 123 1.30 -8.91 14.29
N PHE A 124 1.63 -7.66 13.98
CA PHE A 124 0.68 -6.55 13.94
C PHE A 124 0.14 -6.33 12.52
N TYR A 125 -1.03 -6.87 12.23
CA TYR A 125 -1.71 -6.70 10.94
C TYR A 125 -3.24 -6.83 11.08
N GLY A 126 -3.98 -6.13 10.26
CA GLY A 126 -5.43 -6.19 10.20
C GLY A 126 -6.06 -5.94 11.56
N ILE A 127 -7.03 -6.76 11.93
CA ILE A 127 -7.80 -6.61 13.19
C ILE A 127 -6.91 -6.72 14.45
N LYS A 128 -5.80 -7.46 14.41
CA LYS A 128 -4.90 -7.67 15.54
C LYS A 128 -4.29 -6.37 16.07
N VAL A 129 -4.08 -5.39 15.20
CA VAL A 129 -3.59 -4.06 15.61
C VAL A 129 -4.61 -3.41 16.54
N HIS A 130 -5.88 -3.41 16.15
CA HIS A 130 -6.96 -2.78 16.90
C HIS A 130 -7.27 -3.52 18.20
N GLU A 131 -7.16 -4.87 18.20
CA GLU A 131 -7.23 -5.68 19.42
C GLU A 131 -6.13 -5.28 20.42
N ALA A 132 -4.89 -5.12 19.95
CA ALA A 132 -3.78 -4.74 20.82
C ALA A 132 -3.91 -3.31 21.36
N VAL A 133 -4.34 -2.36 20.52
CA VAL A 133 -4.61 -0.97 20.92
C VAL A 133 -5.68 -0.90 22.04
N LEU A 134 -6.78 -1.62 21.86
CA LEU A 134 -7.85 -1.66 22.86
C LEU A 134 -7.42 -2.37 24.15
N ALA A 135 -6.68 -3.49 24.03
CA ALA A 135 -6.16 -4.23 25.19
C ALA A 135 -5.17 -3.39 26.02
N ALA A 136 -4.43 -2.49 25.39
CA ALA A 136 -3.51 -1.56 26.06
C ALA A 136 -4.23 -0.36 26.72
N GLY A 137 -5.52 -0.17 26.48
CA GLY A 137 -6.29 0.96 27.02
C GLY A 137 -5.90 2.30 26.39
N GLU A 138 -5.41 2.30 25.16
CA GLU A 138 -5.05 3.51 24.46
C GLU A 138 -6.27 4.41 24.22
N THR A 139 -6.06 5.71 24.28
CA THR A 139 -7.10 6.71 23.97
C THR A 139 -7.03 7.22 22.54
N GLN A 140 -5.94 6.90 21.84
CA GLN A 140 -5.67 7.33 20.48
C GLN A 140 -4.94 6.23 19.70
N THR A 141 -5.28 6.08 18.43
CA THR A 141 -4.59 5.27 17.44
C THR A 141 -4.54 6.02 16.11
N GLY A 142 -4.42 5.35 14.99
CA GLY A 142 -4.45 6.01 13.68
C GLY A 142 -3.91 5.14 12.56
N ALA A 143 -3.41 5.80 11.53
CA ALA A 143 -2.73 5.12 10.43
C ALA A 143 -1.45 5.85 10.03
N THR A 144 -0.51 5.08 9.47
CA THR A 144 0.76 5.55 8.95
C THR A 144 0.92 5.07 7.52
N VAL A 145 1.27 5.97 6.59
CA VAL A 145 1.82 5.61 5.29
C VAL A 145 3.32 5.82 5.31
N HIS A 146 4.06 4.78 4.95
CA HIS A 146 5.53 4.80 4.99
C HIS A 146 6.13 4.13 3.74
N MET A 147 7.38 4.47 3.45
CA MET A 147 8.18 3.74 2.48
C MET A 147 8.50 2.35 3.02
N VAL A 148 8.54 1.36 2.15
CA VAL A 148 8.91 -0.01 2.54
C VAL A 148 10.42 -0.19 2.39
N ASN A 149 11.05 -0.74 3.44
CA ASN A 149 12.43 -1.20 3.45
C ASN A 149 12.51 -2.67 3.91
N GLU A 150 13.69 -3.17 4.22
CA GLU A 150 13.91 -4.56 4.68
C GLU A 150 13.37 -4.85 6.08
N VAL A 151 13.08 -3.80 6.87
CA VAL A 151 12.50 -3.93 8.21
C VAL A 151 10.99 -3.77 8.11
N PRO A 152 10.18 -4.76 8.51
CA PRO A 152 8.73 -4.64 8.50
C PRO A 152 8.27 -3.38 9.25
N ASP A 153 7.50 -2.54 8.56
CA ASP A 153 6.99 -1.23 9.01
C ASP A 153 8.06 -0.22 9.47
N GLY A 154 9.35 -0.49 9.16
CA GLY A 154 10.50 0.30 9.65
C GLY A 154 10.98 1.39 8.70
N GLY A 155 10.36 1.59 7.55
CA GLY A 155 10.78 2.57 6.57
C GLY A 155 10.36 4.01 6.90
N ARG A 156 10.86 4.96 6.12
CA ARG A 156 10.58 6.40 6.29
C ARG A 156 9.09 6.69 6.25
N ILE A 157 8.57 7.31 7.29
CA ILE A 157 7.18 7.75 7.37
C ILE A 157 6.97 8.93 6.41
N LEU A 158 5.93 8.85 5.59
CA LEU A 158 5.50 9.93 4.71
C LEU A 158 4.35 10.74 5.34
N MET A 159 3.35 10.05 5.86
CA MET A 159 2.17 10.66 6.45
C MET A 159 1.66 9.82 7.62
N GLN A 160 1.14 10.49 8.63
CA GLN A 160 0.43 9.88 9.76
C GLN A 160 -0.82 10.68 10.08
N LYS A 161 -1.86 9.99 10.55
CA LYS A 161 -3.07 10.64 11.06
C LYS A 161 -3.60 9.91 12.27
N ALA A 162 -3.80 10.65 13.34
CA ALA A 162 -4.38 10.15 14.57
C ALA A 162 -5.91 10.04 14.49
N VAL A 163 -6.45 9.03 15.18
CA VAL A 163 -7.88 8.74 15.30
C VAL A 163 -8.19 8.42 16.77
N PRO A 164 -9.25 8.96 17.37
CA PRO A 164 -9.59 8.67 18.75
C PRO A 164 -10.09 7.25 18.93
N VAL A 165 -9.74 6.63 20.05
CA VAL A 165 -10.38 5.42 20.57
C VAL A 165 -11.53 5.87 21.48
N LEU A 166 -12.74 5.37 21.22
CA LEU A 166 -13.93 5.77 21.97
C LEU A 166 -14.32 4.71 23.00
N PRO A 167 -14.92 5.11 24.14
CA PRO A 167 -15.45 4.17 25.11
C PRO A 167 -16.43 3.19 24.45
N GLY A 168 -16.24 1.89 24.70
CA GLY A 168 -17.09 0.85 24.13
C GLY A 168 -16.73 0.40 22.71
N ASP A 169 -15.63 0.89 22.14
CA ASP A 169 -15.15 0.39 20.86
C ASP A 169 -14.87 -1.10 20.89
N THR A 170 -15.38 -1.79 19.89
CA THR A 170 -14.90 -3.12 19.52
C THR A 170 -13.73 -3.02 18.53
N PRO A 171 -12.89 -4.05 18.37
CA PRO A 171 -11.83 -4.04 17.37
C PRO A 171 -12.31 -3.70 15.95
N SER A 172 -13.48 -4.21 15.56
CA SER A 172 -14.07 -3.94 14.24
C SER A 172 -14.55 -2.50 14.09
N MET A 173 -15.14 -1.90 15.14
CA MET A 173 -15.56 -0.49 15.13
C MET A 173 -14.34 0.43 15.01
N LEU A 174 -13.28 0.14 15.77
CA LEU A 174 -12.05 0.91 15.71
C LEU A 174 -11.37 0.76 14.35
N GLN A 175 -11.31 -0.46 13.80
CA GLN A 175 -10.78 -0.70 12.45
C GLN A 175 -11.52 0.13 11.40
N GLN A 176 -12.85 0.09 11.40
CA GLN A 176 -13.64 0.87 10.45
C GLN A 176 -13.36 2.37 10.56
N ARG A 177 -13.31 2.89 11.79
CA ARG A 177 -13.00 4.30 12.03
C ARG A 177 -11.60 4.68 11.53
N VAL A 178 -10.58 3.85 11.78
CA VAL A 178 -9.22 4.09 11.28
C VAL A 178 -9.17 4.06 9.76
N MET A 179 -9.85 3.11 9.11
CA MET A 179 -9.96 3.07 7.65
C MET A 179 -10.58 4.36 7.10
N GLU A 180 -11.75 4.77 7.62
CA GLU A 180 -12.51 5.92 7.11
C GLU A 180 -11.83 7.26 7.40
N GLN A 181 -11.32 7.42 8.61
CA GLN A 181 -10.78 8.71 9.07
C GLN A 181 -9.31 8.90 8.77
N ALA A 182 -8.55 7.83 8.51
CA ALA A 182 -7.11 7.91 8.26
C ALA A 182 -6.68 7.19 6.97
N GLU A 183 -6.79 5.86 6.87
CA GLU A 183 -6.17 5.11 5.78
C GLU A 183 -6.64 5.58 4.39
N TRP A 184 -7.95 5.70 4.16
CA TRP A 184 -8.53 6.07 2.87
C TRP A 184 -8.25 7.52 2.44
N GLN A 185 -7.75 8.33 3.37
CA GLN A 185 -7.33 9.70 3.09
C GLN A 185 -5.82 9.77 2.85
N LEU A 186 -5.04 9.10 3.71
CA LEU A 186 -3.59 9.16 3.69
C LEU A 186 -2.99 8.42 2.49
N LEU A 187 -3.50 7.20 2.18
CA LEU A 187 -2.90 6.37 1.15
C LEU A 187 -2.95 7.02 -0.25
N PRO A 188 -4.09 7.56 -0.73
CA PRO A 188 -4.11 8.27 -1.99
C PRO A 188 -3.22 9.52 -1.99
N ALA A 189 -3.23 10.30 -0.90
CA ALA A 189 -2.42 11.52 -0.80
C ALA A 189 -0.91 11.21 -0.83
N ALA A 190 -0.47 10.19 -0.10
CA ALA A 190 0.93 9.76 -0.09
C ALA A 190 1.36 9.16 -1.44
N THR A 191 0.45 8.45 -2.12
CA THR A 191 0.71 7.89 -3.45
C THR A 191 0.91 9.02 -4.48
N GLU A 192 0.06 10.04 -4.47
CA GLU A 192 0.22 11.23 -5.33
C GLU A 192 1.54 11.95 -5.03
N LEU A 193 1.84 12.16 -3.74
CA LEU A 193 3.09 12.82 -3.32
C LEU A 193 4.31 12.07 -3.88
N LEU A 194 4.38 10.74 -3.71
CA LEU A 194 5.49 9.94 -4.22
C LEU A 194 5.61 10.02 -5.73
N CYS A 195 4.50 9.89 -6.46
CA CYS A 195 4.50 9.97 -7.92
C CYS A 195 4.99 11.34 -8.42
N ALA A 196 4.54 12.43 -7.79
CA ALA A 196 4.96 13.78 -8.13
C ALA A 196 6.45 14.03 -7.84
N GLU A 197 6.96 13.55 -6.71
CA GLU A 197 8.39 13.63 -6.37
C GLU A 197 9.25 12.88 -7.39
N ARG A 198 8.83 11.71 -7.84
CA ARG A 198 9.54 10.90 -8.83
C ARG A 198 9.61 11.56 -10.20
N ILE A 199 8.50 12.11 -10.68
CA ILE A 199 8.48 12.86 -11.96
C ILE A 199 9.49 14.00 -11.94
N LYS A 200 9.52 14.79 -10.85
CA LYS A 200 10.49 15.88 -10.67
C LYS A 200 11.94 15.39 -10.69
N GLN A 201 12.22 14.25 -10.05
CA GLN A 201 13.56 13.66 -10.06
C GLN A 201 13.99 13.18 -11.45
N GLU A 202 13.08 12.62 -12.22
CA GLU A 202 13.33 12.17 -13.60
C GLU A 202 13.60 13.36 -14.53
N GLU A 203 12.81 14.42 -14.43
CA GLU A 203 13.00 15.68 -15.17
C GLU A 203 14.38 16.31 -14.87
N THR A 204 14.77 16.32 -13.59
CA THR A 204 16.08 16.85 -13.16
C THR A 204 17.25 16.05 -13.72
N LYS A 205 17.15 14.72 -13.78
CA LYS A 205 18.20 13.85 -14.36
C LYS A 205 18.35 14.07 -15.87
N HIS A 206 17.26 14.24 -16.59
CA HIS A 206 17.31 14.51 -18.04
C HIS A 206 17.93 15.87 -18.36
N THR A 207 17.70 16.88 -17.52
CA THR A 207 18.28 18.24 -17.71
C THR A 207 19.79 18.27 -17.42
N HIS A 208 20.33 17.39 -16.58
CA HIS A 208 21.75 17.35 -16.24
C HIS A 208 22.57 16.32 -17.05
N GLY A 209 21.91 15.40 -17.76
CA GLY A 209 22.56 14.37 -18.59
C GLY A 209 22.87 14.82 -20.03
N THR A 210 22.55 16.05 -20.41
CA THR A 210 22.72 16.60 -21.78
C THR A 210 23.88 17.63 -21.86
N LYS A 211 24.88 17.50 -21.00
CA LYS A 211 26.12 18.31 -21.10
C LYS A 211 27.31 17.44 -21.42
#